data_4a441159d9f6529b65c3d1c4b7ecc15f
#
_entry.id   4a441159d9f6529b65c3d1c4b7ecc15f
#
_cell.length_a   1.000
_cell.length_b   1.000
_cell.length_c   1.000
_cell.angle_alpha   90.00
_cell.angle_beta   90.00
_cell.angle_gamma   90.00
#
_symmetry.space_group_name_H-M   'P 1'
#
loop_
_entity.id
_entity.type
_entity.pdbx_description
1 polymer ?
#
loop_
_entity_poly.entity_id
_entity_poly.type
_entity_poly.pdbx_seq_one_letter_code
_entity_poly.pdbx_strand_id
1 'polypeptide(L)'
;MIYLDNAATTLRKPQPVIDAVVAAMTNLGNSARGTHDGSLSASRIIYGTREKLADFFGCHRPDHVVFTCNSTEALNMAICGLLNPGDHVISTDLEHNSVLRPLYRMEAERNVSLSFVPADR
;
A
#
# COMPACT_ATOMS: atom_id res chain seq x y z
N MET A 1 -3.08 -12.92 26.77
CA MET A 1 -2.47 -11.62 26.41
C MET A 1 -3.46 -10.85 25.55
N ILE A 2 -3.75 -9.62 25.93
CA ILE A 2 -4.53 -8.69 25.10
C ILE A 2 -3.54 -7.90 24.26
N TYR A 3 -3.69 -7.95 22.91
CA TYR A 3 -2.82 -7.24 21.96
C TYR A 3 -3.62 -6.14 21.27
N LEU A 4 -3.23 -4.89 21.48
CA LEU A 4 -3.94 -3.69 21.01
C LEU A 4 -3.16 -2.92 19.93
N ASP A 5 -2.08 -3.47 19.40
CA ASP A 5 -1.18 -2.81 18.46
C ASP A 5 -1.21 -3.45 17.06
N ASN A 6 -2.37 -3.95 16.63
CA ASN A 6 -2.55 -4.52 15.28
C ASN A 6 -2.36 -3.50 14.15
N ALA A 7 -2.48 -2.20 14.45
CA ALA A 7 -2.23 -1.12 13.49
C ALA A 7 -0.75 -1.06 13.07
N ALA A 8 0.18 -1.33 14.00
CA ALA A 8 1.61 -1.42 13.69
C ALA A 8 1.92 -2.72 12.96
N THR A 9 1.45 -3.85 13.48
CA THR A 9 1.55 -5.17 12.83
C THR A 9 0.56 -6.15 13.45
N THR A 10 0.00 -7.03 12.63
CA THR A 10 -0.89 -8.10 13.09
C THR A 10 -0.07 -9.16 13.82
N LEU A 11 -0.31 -9.38 15.11
CA LEU A 11 0.39 -10.42 15.89
C LEU A 11 -0.01 -11.82 15.45
N ARG A 12 -1.31 -12.08 15.36
CA ARG A 12 -1.86 -13.38 14.95
C ARG A 12 -2.37 -13.30 13.53
N LYS A 13 -1.65 -13.94 12.59
CA LYS A 13 -2.11 -14.07 11.20
C LYS A 13 -3.20 -15.15 11.12
N PRO A 14 -4.27 -14.93 10.37
CA PRO A 14 -5.24 -15.99 10.07
C PRO A 14 -4.56 -17.18 9.39
N GLN A 15 -4.96 -18.41 9.74
CA GLN A 15 -4.35 -19.62 9.20
C GLN A 15 -4.32 -19.65 7.67
N PRO A 16 -5.39 -19.24 6.93
CA PRO A 16 -5.34 -19.21 5.47
C PRO A 16 -4.23 -18.31 4.89
N VAL A 17 -3.84 -17.24 5.61
CA VAL A 17 -2.73 -16.36 5.17
C VAL A 17 -1.40 -17.09 5.31
N ILE A 18 -1.20 -17.79 6.41
CA ILE A 18 0.02 -18.59 6.65
C ILE A 18 0.15 -19.67 5.58
N ASP A 19 -0.93 -20.42 5.34
CA ASP A 19 -0.96 -21.51 4.37
C ASP A 19 -0.69 -20.98 2.93
N ALA A 20 -1.27 -19.85 2.57
CA ALA A 20 -1.05 -19.22 1.26
C ALA A 20 0.42 -18.77 1.08
N VAL A 21 1.04 -18.21 2.12
CA VAL A 21 2.46 -17.81 2.08
C VAL A 21 3.36 -19.03 1.92
N VAL A 22 3.12 -20.09 2.70
CA VAL A 22 3.90 -21.35 2.60
C VAL A 22 3.73 -21.95 1.20
N ALA A 23 2.51 -22.03 0.68
CA ALA A 23 2.25 -22.55 -0.66
C ALA A 23 2.94 -21.70 -1.75
N ALA A 24 2.95 -20.39 -1.60
CA ALA A 24 3.64 -19.49 -2.53
C ALA A 24 5.16 -19.73 -2.52
N MET A 25 5.77 -19.83 -1.34
CA MET A 25 7.21 -20.05 -1.20
C MET A 25 7.68 -21.40 -1.75
N THR A 26 6.81 -22.42 -1.73
CA THR A 26 7.16 -23.79 -2.17
C THR A 26 6.87 -24.06 -3.64
N ASN A 27 5.89 -23.37 -4.25
CA ASN A 27 5.37 -23.74 -5.57
C ASN A 27 5.44 -22.64 -6.64
N LEU A 28 5.73 -21.40 -6.26
CA LEU A 28 5.70 -20.30 -7.22
C LEU A 28 7.10 -19.92 -7.71
N GLY A 29 7.16 -19.55 -9.00
CA GLY A 29 8.34 -18.99 -9.63
C GLY A 29 8.24 -17.46 -9.77
N ASN A 30 9.14 -16.89 -10.59
CA ASN A 30 9.13 -15.47 -10.91
C ASN A 30 7.92 -15.12 -11.79
N SER A 31 7.05 -14.22 -11.31
CA SER A 31 5.83 -13.82 -12.02
C SER A 31 6.07 -12.97 -13.27
N ALA A 32 7.28 -12.38 -13.45
CA ALA A 32 7.53 -11.41 -14.52
C ALA A 32 8.33 -11.97 -15.70
N ARG A 33 9.04 -13.08 -15.56
CA ARG A 33 10.05 -13.52 -16.55
C ARG A 33 10.04 -15.01 -16.88
N GLY A 34 8.97 -15.72 -16.61
CA GLY A 34 8.89 -17.15 -16.89
C GLY A 34 7.63 -17.53 -17.65
N THR A 35 7.76 -18.54 -18.51
CA THR A 35 6.63 -19.15 -19.25
C THR A 35 6.25 -20.52 -18.71
N HIS A 36 6.95 -21.03 -17.68
CA HIS A 36 6.64 -22.30 -17.03
C HIS A 36 5.50 -22.15 -16.01
N ASP A 37 4.88 -23.25 -15.64
CA ASP A 37 3.66 -23.30 -14.81
C ASP A 37 3.78 -22.54 -13.48
N GLY A 38 4.92 -22.60 -12.80
CA GLY A 38 5.14 -21.87 -11.56
C GLY A 38 5.12 -20.34 -11.75
N SER A 39 5.64 -19.83 -12.86
CA SER A 39 5.60 -18.40 -13.19
C SER A 39 4.21 -17.93 -13.61
N LEU A 40 3.50 -18.73 -14.39
CA LEU A 40 2.11 -18.44 -14.77
C LEU A 40 1.19 -18.45 -13.55
N SER A 41 1.39 -19.39 -12.62
CA SER A 41 0.65 -19.47 -11.37
C SER A 41 0.90 -18.23 -10.49
N ALA A 42 2.15 -17.79 -10.36
CA ALA A 42 2.49 -16.56 -9.64
C ALA A 42 1.81 -15.31 -10.27
N SER A 43 1.85 -15.20 -11.60
CA SER A 43 1.19 -14.09 -12.31
C SER A 43 -0.32 -14.07 -12.11
N ARG A 44 -0.97 -15.24 -12.13
CA ARG A 44 -2.42 -15.38 -11.89
C ARG A 44 -2.81 -14.97 -10.47
N ILE A 45 -2.00 -15.33 -9.46
CA ILE A 45 -2.25 -14.93 -8.07
C ILE A 45 -2.15 -13.41 -7.91
N ILE A 46 -1.11 -12.78 -8.48
CA ILE A 46 -0.93 -11.33 -8.42
C ILE A 46 -2.10 -10.62 -9.11
N TYR A 47 -2.46 -11.06 -10.32
CA TYR A 47 -3.53 -10.43 -11.08
C TYR A 47 -4.90 -10.63 -10.40
N GLY A 48 -5.23 -11.84 -9.97
CA GLY A 48 -6.48 -12.11 -9.24
C GLY A 48 -6.57 -11.37 -7.90
N THR A 49 -5.43 -11.06 -7.26
CA THR A 49 -5.42 -10.20 -6.07
C THR A 49 -5.73 -8.75 -6.44
N ARG A 50 -5.20 -8.24 -7.56
CA ARG A 50 -5.55 -6.91 -8.08
C ARG A 50 -7.03 -6.80 -8.43
N GLU A 51 -7.62 -7.81 -9.06
CA GLU A 51 -9.06 -7.85 -9.35
C GLU A 51 -9.89 -7.73 -8.07
N LYS A 52 -9.60 -8.58 -7.07
CA LYS A 52 -10.31 -8.55 -5.79
C LYS A 52 -10.18 -7.22 -5.06
N LEU A 53 -9.01 -6.59 -5.07
CA LEU A 53 -8.81 -5.28 -4.45
C LEU A 53 -9.51 -4.18 -5.25
N ALA A 54 -9.44 -4.21 -6.57
CA ALA A 54 -10.15 -3.26 -7.43
C ALA A 54 -11.66 -3.31 -7.19
N ASP A 55 -12.23 -4.51 -7.11
CA ASP A 55 -13.66 -4.70 -6.80
C ASP A 55 -13.99 -4.25 -5.38
N PHE A 56 -13.17 -4.61 -4.39
CA PHE A 56 -13.36 -4.23 -2.99
C PHE A 56 -13.40 -2.71 -2.79
N PHE A 57 -12.54 -1.97 -3.50
CA PHE A 57 -12.51 -0.50 -3.46
C PHE A 57 -13.41 0.17 -4.50
N GLY A 58 -14.18 -0.59 -5.29
CA GLY A 58 -15.16 -0.06 -6.26
C GLY A 58 -14.55 0.62 -7.48
N CYS A 59 -13.26 0.44 -7.76
CA CYS A 59 -12.62 1.01 -8.94
C CYS A 59 -12.75 0.12 -10.20
N HIS A 60 -12.99 -1.18 -10.04
CA HIS A 60 -13.16 -2.17 -11.10
C HIS A 60 -12.04 -2.17 -12.17
N ARG A 61 -10.86 -1.68 -11.82
CA ARG A 61 -9.70 -1.53 -12.69
C ARG A 61 -8.47 -2.18 -12.04
N PRO A 62 -8.20 -3.47 -12.30
CA PRO A 62 -7.05 -4.19 -11.73
C PRO A 62 -5.69 -3.57 -12.06
N ASP A 63 -5.59 -2.88 -13.20
CA ASP A 63 -4.41 -2.14 -13.63
C ASP A 63 -4.14 -0.86 -12.80
N HIS A 64 -5.13 -0.38 -12.04
CA HIS A 64 -4.97 0.72 -11.11
C HIS A 64 -4.49 0.27 -9.71
N VAL A 65 -4.39 -1.03 -9.46
CA VAL A 65 -3.86 -1.57 -8.21
C VAL A 65 -2.37 -1.83 -8.36
N VAL A 66 -1.56 -1.13 -7.60
CA VAL A 66 -0.10 -1.25 -7.60
C VAL A 66 0.37 -1.79 -6.25
N PHE A 67 1.19 -2.85 -6.27
CA PHE A 67 1.83 -3.36 -5.08
C PHE A 67 3.17 -2.66 -4.83
N THR A 68 3.44 -2.38 -3.57
CA THR A 68 4.68 -1.78 -3.08
C THR A 68 5.27 -2.66 -1.98
N CYS A 69 6.51 -2.41 -1.58
CA CYS A 69 7.16 -3.18 -0.52
C CYS A 69 6.53 -2.93 0.86
N ASN A 70 5.93 -1.77 1.06
CA ASN A 70 5.27 -1.37 2.31
C ASN A 70 4.39 -0.13 2.12
N SER A 71 3.59 0.20 3.14
CA SER A 71 2.70 1.38 3.12
C SER A 71 3.46 2.70 3.03
N THR A 72 4.68 2.80 3.57
CA THR A 72 5.51 4.00 3.46
C THR A 72 5.84 4.31 2.00
N GLU A 73 6.26 3.30 1.24
CA GLU A 73 6.52 3.45 -0.20
C GLU A 73 5.24 3.84 -0.96
N ALA A 74 4.12 3.17 -0.69
CA ALA A 74 2.84 3.47 -1.32
C ALA A 74 2.41 4.93 -1.08
N LEU A 75 2.51 5.42 0.17
CA LEU A 75 2.18 6.79 0.54
C LEU A 75 3.12 7.80 -0.12
N ASN A 76 4.42 7.52 -0.16
CA ASN A 76 5.38 8.38 -0.86
C ASN A 76 5.10 8.45 -2.36
N MET A 77 4.81 7.31 -3.01
CA MET A 77 4.44 7.29 -4.43
C MET A 77 3.17 8.11 -4.69
N ALA A 78 2.13 7.94 -3.87
CA ALA A 78 0.88 8.66 -4.02
C ALA A 78 1.07 10.18 -3.78
N ILE A 79 1.66 10.57 -2.65
CA ILE A 79 1.83 11.98 -2.27
C ILE A 79 2.74 12.71 -3.27
N CYS A 80 3.92 12.15 -3.56
CA CYS A 80 4.86 12.81 -4.47
C CYS A 80 4.44 12.73 -5.94
N GLY A 81 3.64 11.74 -6.32
CA GLY A 81 3.17 11.55 -7.70
C GLY A 81 1.91 12.33 -8.06
N LEU A 82 1.05 12.62 -7.09
CA LEU A 82 -0.22 13.30 -7.34
C LEU A 82 -0.15 14.82 -7.15
N LEU A 83 0.69 15.29 -6.21
CA LEU A 83 0.75 16.71 -5.86
C LEU A 83 1.53 17.52 -6.90
N ASN A 84 0.92 18.59 -7.37
CA ASN A 84 1.51 19.57 -8.25
C ASN A 84 2.00 20.80 -7.48
N PRO A 85 2.93 21.59 -8.04
CA PRO A 85 3.34 22.85 -7.43
C PRO A 85 2.15 23.79 -7.17
N GLY A 86 2.05 24.29 -5.95
CA GLY A 86 0.97 25.18 -5.52
C GLY A 86 -0.32 24.51 -5.06
N ASP A 87 -0.39 23.18 -5.07
CA ASP A 87 -1.54 22.46 -4.50
C ASP A 87 -1.68 22.69 -2.99
N HIS A 88 -2.87 22.44 -2.46
CA HIS A 88 -3.15 22.50 -1.03
C HIS A 88 -3.58 21.13 -0.52
N VAL A 89 -2.95 20.66 0.55
CA VAL A 89 -3.24 19.37 1.21
C VAL A 89 -3.80 19.62 2.60
N ILE A 90 -4.87 18.91 2.91
CA ILE A 90 -5.44 18.84 4.26
C ILE A 90 -5.10 17.47 4.83
N SER A 91 -4.54 17.45 6.04
CA SER A 91 -4.17 16.24 6.78
C SER A 91 -4.55 16.38 8.24
N THR A 92 -4.17 15.43 9.09
CA THR A 92 -4.41 15.50 10.54
C THR A 92 -3.12 15.64 11.32
N ASP A 93 -3.19 16.09 12.56
CA ASP A 93 -2.02 16.18 13.46
C ASP A 93 -1.64 14.80 14.06
N LEU A 94 -2.41 13.75 13.79
CA LEU A 94 -2.16 12.36 14.24
C LEU A 94 -1.43 11.51 13.21
N GLU A 95 -0.96 12.10 12.13
CA GLU A 95 -0.36 11.35 11.04
C GLU A 95 0.99 10.71 11.39
N HIS A 96 1.21 9.56 10.79
CA HIS A 96 2.50 8.88 10.88
C HIS A 96 3.55 9.58 9.98
N ASN A 97 4.83 9.43 10.33
CA ASN A 97 5.96 9.97 9.56
C ASN A 97 5.99 9.57 8.08
N SER A 98 5.37 8.45 7.71
CA SER A 98 5.23 8.03 6.31
C SER A 98 4.34 8.96 5.48
N VAL A 99 3.48 9.74 6.13
CA VAL A 99 2.67 10.81 5.53
C VAL A 99 3.34 12.17 5.70
N LEU A 100 3.75 12.51 6.94
CA LEU A 100 4.28 13.84 7.25
C LEU A 100 5.55 14.17 6.46
N ARG A 101 6.52 13.23 6.39
CA ARG A 101 7.79 13.48 5.69
C ARG A 101 7.63 13.81 4.20
N PRO A 102 6.88 13.02 3.41
CA PRO A 102 6.65 13.41 2.01
C PRO A 102 5.81 14.68 1.87
N LEU A 103 4.87 14.99 2.78
CA LEU A 103 4.14 16.25 2.74
C LEU A 103 5.06 17.47 2.96
N TYR A 104 5.89 17.46 4.01
CA TYR A 104 6.86 18.53 4.24
C TYR A 104 7.88 18.67 3.11
N ARG A 105 8.24 17.56 2.48
CA ARG A 105 9.07 17.60 1.29
C ARG A 105 8.37 18.31 0.13
N MET A 106 7.08 18.01 -0.12
CA MET A 106 6.31 18.68 -1.17
C MET A 106 6.10 20.17 -0.88
N GLU A 107 5.91 20.54 0.39
CA GLU A 107 5.88 21.93 0.82
C GLU A 107 7.18 22.65 0.46
N ALA A 108 8.33 22.08 0.82
CA ALA A 108 9.65 22.68 0.59
C ALA A 108 10.06 22.72 -0.90
N GLU A 109 9.81 21.65 -1.65
CA GLU A 109 10.31 21.48 -3.02
C GLU A 109 9.33 21.98 -4.09
N ARG A 110 8.01 21.96 -3.81
CA ARG A 110 6.96 22.27 -4.79
C ARG A 110 6.00 23.38 -4.35
N ASN A 111 6.28 24.04 -3.25
CA ASN A 111 5.41 25.10 -2.72
C ASN A 111 3.95 24.61 -2.50
N VAL A 112 3.78 23.37 -2.07
CA VAL A 112 2.49 22.83 -1.65
C VAL A 112 2.14 23.40 -0.29
N SER A 113 0.91 23.89 -0.11
CA SER A 113 0.44 24.39 1.18
C SER A 113 -0.16 23.25 2.01
N LEU A 114 0.12 23.22 3.33
CA LEU A 114 -0.36 22.20 4.23
C LEU A 114 -1.30 22.78 5.29
N SER A 115 -2.42 22.11 5.54
CA SER A 115 -3.31 22.39 6.67
C SER A 115 -3.51 21.12 7.49
N PHE A 116 -3.27 21.21 8.79
CA PHE A 116 -3.48 20.11 9.71
C PHE A 116 -4.72 20.33 10.56
N VAL A 117 -5.64 19.38 10.51
CA VAL A 117 -6.84 19.38 11.35
C VAL A 117 -6.45 18.79 12.70
N PRO A 118 -6.65 19.52 13.81
CA PRO A 118 -6.37 19.00 15.14
C PRO A 118 -7.33 17.86 15.48
N ALA A 119 -6.83 16.83 16.16
CA ALA A 119 -7.68 15.80 16.72
C ALA A 119 -8.31 16.29 18.02
N ASP A 120 -9.61 16.03 18.20
CA ASP A 120 -10.27 16.20 19.49
C ASP A 120 -9.68 15.20 20.50
N ARG A 121 -9.36 15.69 21.69
CA ARG A 121 -8.83 14.91 22.82
C ARG A 121 -9.94 14.43 23.73
#